data_f3b5483827faa5645fb92ccc16158fcb
#
_entry.id   f3b5483827faa5645fb92ccc16158fcb
#
_cell.length_a   1.000
_cell.length_b   1.000
_cell.length_c   1.000
_cell.angle_alpha   90.00
_cell.angle_beta   90.00
_cell.angle_gamma   90.00
#
_symmetry.space_group_name_H-M   'P 1'
#
loop_
_entity.id
_entity.type
_entity.pdbx_description
1 polymer ?
#
loop_
_entity_poly.entity_id
_entity_poly.type
_entity_poly.pdbx_seq_one_letter_code
_entity_poly.pdbx_strand_id
1 'polypeptide(L)'
;ENFIKNKNAEDYLAEDGLWHCGKCGTAKQFRLPERFLKMGMPEIVGCCCACQSAKEKRENAKQRLASVIRQNKEIANIPEHYLSADMAMVESSEPKRIGRNYIKNFEKLGRIGLLLYGDVGTGKTFLAACIANALLNQGVSVKWLTAMQIVERSCFYSESEYAEYTRSITAPDLLIIDDLGAERGTDFALERVHSLVDTRISANKPMIVTTNIDITDM
;
A
#
# COMPACT_ATOMS: atom_id res chain seq x y z
N GLU A 1 -44.73 0.55 -16.43
CA GLU A 1 -43.87 -0.61 -16.06
C GLU A 1 -43.02 -0.23 -14.88
N ASN A 2 -43.25 -0.89 -13.72
CA ASN A 2 -42.50 -0.65 -12.50
C ASN A 2 -41.05 -1.12 -12.67
N PHE A 3 -40.15 -0.23 -12.92
CA PHE A 3 -38.73 -0.52 -13.15
C PHE A 3 -38.07 -1.04 -11.85
N ILE A 4 -37.77 -2.33 -11.78
CA ILE A 4 -37.04 -2.95 -10.67
C ILE A 4 -35.61 -3.18 -11.13
N LYS A 5 -34.66 -2.53 -10.48
CA LYS A 5 -33.25 -2.75 -10.75
C LYS A 5 -32.84 -4.14 -10.24
N ASN A 6 -32.44 -5.04 -11.15
CA ASN A 6 -32.00 -6.41 -10.84
C ASN A 6 -33.02 -7.29 -10.08
N LYS A 7 -34.23 -7.50 -10.67
CA LYS A 7 -35.24 -8.41 -10.13
C LYS A 7 -34.72 -9.84 -10.14
N ASN A 8 -34.81 -10.52 -8.99
CA ASN A 8 -34.53 -11.94 -8.83
C ASN A 8 -35.85 -12.73 -8.68
N ALA A 9 -35.81 -14.07 -8.93
CA ALA A 9 -36.99 -14.92 -8.81
C ALA A 9 -37.56 -14.98 -7.38
N GLU A 10 -36.75 -14.73 -6.37
CA GLU A 10 -37.15 -14.76 -4.96
C GLU A 10 -37.72 -13.41 -4.44
N ASP A 11 -37.68 -12.34 -5.27
CA ASP A 11 -38.17 -11.01 -4.87
C ASP A 11 -39.69 -11.04 -4.82
N TYR A 12 -40.30 -10.38 -3.83
CA TYR A 12 -41.72 -10.35 -3.55
C TYR A 12 -42.26 -8.93 -3.42
N LEU A 13 -43.56 -8.80 -3.70
CA LEU A 13 -44.28 -7.55 -3.47
C LEU A 13 -44.76 -7.54 -2.02
N ALA A 14 -44.35 -6.55 -1.24
CA ALA A 14 -44.71 -6.41 0.16
C ALA A 14 -46.03 -5.63 0.33
N GLU A 15 -46.55 -5.56 1.56
CA GLU A 15 -47.81 -4.89 1.91
C GLU A 15 -47.77 -3.39 1.64
N ASP A 16 -46.56 -2.77 1.63
CA ASP A 16 -46.33 -1.36 1.29
C ASP A 16 -46.48 -1.07 -0.22
N GLY A 17 -46.71 -2.09 -1.03
CA GLY A 17 -46.82 -2.01 -2.48
C GLY A 17 -45.50 -1.84 -3.20
N LEU A 18 -44.37 -2.08 -2.53
CA LEU A 18 -43.04 -2.04 -3.09
C LEU A 18 -42.44 -3.44 -3.23
N TRP A 19 -41.55 -3.59 -4.19
CA TRP A 19 -40.79 -4.84 -4.31
C TRP A 19 -39.66 -4.91 -3.30
N HIS A 20 -39.57 -6.04 -2.61
CA HIS A 20 -38.57 -6.37 -1.62
C HIS A 20 -37.69 -7.54 -2.06
N CYS A 21 -36.43 -7.53 -1.58
CA CYS A 21 -35.48 -8.59 -1.85
C CYS A 21 -35.81 -9.85 -1.06
N GLY A 22 -35.97 -10.99 -1.74
CA GLY A 22 -36.19 -12.27 -1.08
C GLY A 22 -35.09 -12.75 -0.15
N LYS A 23 -33.84 -12.24 -0.33
CA LYS A 23 -32.71 -12.63 0.51
C LYS A 23 -32.56 -11.81 1.79
N CYS A 24 -32.79 -10.50 1.75
CA CYS A 24 -32.52 -9.61 2.88
C CYS A 24 -33.74 -8.81 3.35
N GLY A 25 -34.89 -8.98 2.71
CA GLY A 25 -36.14 -8.33 3.07
C GLY A 25 -36.19 -6.81 2.84
N THR A 26 -35.10 -6.18 2.39
CA THR A 26 -35.10 -4.73 2.18
C THR A 26 -35.76 -4.36 0.86
N ALA A 27 -36.41 -3.18 0.82
CA ALA A 27 -37.04 -2.68 -0.38
C ALA A 27 -36.04 -2.49 -1.54
N LYS A 28 -36.48 -2.82 -2.74
CA LYS A 28 -35.79 -2.56 -4.02
C LYS A 28 -36.37 -1.38 -4.77
N GLN A 29 -37.34 -0.73 -4.18
CA GLN A 29 -38.02 0.46 -4.67
C GLN A 29 -38.30 1.41 -3.52
N PHE A 30 -38.49 2.68 -3.84
CA PHE A 30 -38.98 3.70 -2.89
C PHE A 30 -39.87 4.71 -3.59
N ARG A 31 -40.77 5.37 -2.83
CA ARG A 31 -41.64 6.42 -3.33
C ARG A 31 -40.93 7.74 -3.29
N LEU A 32 -40.97 8.48 -4.41
CA LEU A 32 -40.45 9.84 -4.48
C LEU A 32 -41.40 10.83 -3.79
N PRO A 33 -40.85 11.82 -3.07
CA PRO A 33 -41.64 12.95 -2.57
C PRO A 33 -42.34 13.72 -3.69
N GLU A 34 -43.54 14.28 -3.41
CA GLU A 34 -44.38 15.02 -4.38
C GLU A 34 -43.64 16.08 -5.19
N ARG A 35 -42.64 16.73 -4.60
CA ARG A 35 -41.84 17.74 -5.29
C ARG A 35 -41.15 17.20 -6.57
N PHE A 36 -40.81 15.91 -6.60
CA PHE A 36 -40.18 15.29 -7.77
C PHE A 36 -41.20 14.84 -8.81
N LEU A 37 -42.44 14.51 -8.37
CA LEU A 37 -43.54 14.20 -9.26
C LEU A 37 -43.93 15.41 -10.10
N LYS A 38 -43.91 16.61 -9.52
CA LYS A 38 -44.14 17.88 -10.23
C LYS A 38 -43.09 18.20 -11.29
N MET A 39 -41.93 17.54 -11.22
CA MET A 39 -40.83 17.60 -12.21
C MET A 39 -40.92 16.52 -13.28
N GLY A 40 -41.99 15.72 -13.32
CA GLY A 40 -42.21 14.66 -14.30
C GLY A 40 -41.49 13.33 -13.97
N MET A 41 -40.97 13.19 -12.73
CA MET A 41 -40.35 11.94 -12.31
C MET A 41 -41.41 10.90 -11.91
N PRO A 42 -41.11 9.58 -12.08
CA PRO A 42 -42.03 8.52 -11.69
C PRO A 42 -42.20 8.47 -10.17
N GLU A 43 -43.41 8.09 -9.70
CA GLU A 43 -43.71 7.98 -8.26
C GLU A 43 -42.81 6.92 -7.57
N ILE A 44 -42.57 5.79 -8.22
CA ILE A 44 -41.79 4.68 -7.68
C ILE A 44 -40.49 4.55 -8.47
N VAL A 45 -39.38 4.54 -7.77
CA VAL A 45 -38.02 4.43 -8.33
C VAL A 45 -37.33 3.19 -7.79
N GLY A 46 -36.64 2.47 -8.66
CA GLY A 46 -35.84 1.30 -8.28
C GLY A 46 -34.57 1.66 -7.51
N CYS A 47 -34.25 0.91 -6.48
CA CYS A 47 -33.01 1.01 -5.72
C CYS A 47 -32.36 -0.37 -5.51
N CYS A 48 -31.12 -0.37 -5.06
CA CYS A 48 -30.45 -1.61 -4.68
C CYS A 48 -30.83 -2.01 -3.26
N CYS A 49 -31.13 -3.29 -3.05
CA CYS A 49 -31.34 -3.82 -1.71
C CYS A 49 -30.03 -3.81 -0.88
N ALA A 50 -30.13 -3.96 0.44
CA ALA A 50 -28.98 -3.91 1.33
C ALA A 50 -27.91 -4.96 1.00
N CYS A 51 -28.31 -6.19 0.66
CA CYS A 51 -27.35 -7.25 0.33
C CYS A 51 -26.60 -6.97 -1.00
N GLN A 52 -27.27 -6.40 -2.00
CA GLN A 52 -26.65 -6.01 -3.25
C GLN A 52 -25.72 -4.79 -3.06
N SER A 53 -26.17 -3.78 -2.34
CA SER A 53 -25.35 -2.63 -2.00
C SER A 53 -24.09 -3.02 -1.22
N ALA A 54 -24.22 -3.97 -0.27
CA ALA A 54 -23.08 -4.51 0.46
C ALA A 54 -22.10 -5.27 -0.45
N LYS A 55 -22.62 -6.05 -1.40
CA LYS A 55 -21.79 -6.77 -2.40
C LYS A 55 -21.05 -5.79 -3.30
N GLU A 56 -21.74 -4.79 -3.84
CA GLU A 56 -21.14 -3.76 -4.70
C GLU A 56 -20.05 -2.95 -3.94
N LYS A 57 -20.32 -2.59 -2.68
CA LYS A 57 -19.31 -1.90 -1.84
C LYS A 57 -18.06 -2.75 -1.63
N ARG A 58 -18.20 -4.05 -1.38
CA ARG A 58 -17.07 -4.98 -1.21
C ARG A 58 -16.28 -5.13 -2.51
N GLU A 59 -16.96 -5.28 -3.64
CA GLU A 59 -16.31 -5.42 -4.94
C GLU A 59 -15.56 -4.14 -5.33
N ASN A 60 -16.19 -2.98 -5.15
CA ASN A 60 -15.54 -1.68 -5.37
C ASN A 60 -14.33 -1.47 -4.46
N ALA A 61 -14.40 -1.87 -3.18
CA ALA A 61 -13.28 -1.78 -2.25
C ALA A 61 -12.12 -2.69 -2.71
N LYS A 62 -12.44 -3.92 -3.15
CA LYS A 62 -11.45 -4.86 -3.69
C LYS A 62 -10.77 -4.33 -4.96
N GLN A 63 -11.54 -3.76 -5.88
CA GLN A 63 -11.00 -3.18 -7.10
C GLN A 63 -10.11 -1.96 -6.80
N ARG A 64 -10.51 -1.09 -5.87
CA ARG A 64 -9.69 0.05 -5.42
C ARG A 64 -8.37 -0.43 -4.82
N LEU A 65 -8.40 -1.42 -3.92
CA LEU A 65 -7.19 -1.97 -3.32
C LEU A 65 -6.28 -2.58 -4.39
N ALA A 66 -6.81 -3.36 -5.33
CA ALA A 66 -6.03 -3.93 -6.44
C ALA A 66 -5.38 -2.84 -7.31
N SER A 67 -6.07 -1.73 -7.56
CA SER A 67 -5.52 -0.58 -8.29
C SER A 67 -4.37 0.08 -7.52
N VAL A 68 -4.54 0.30 -6.20
CA VAL A 68 -3.49 0.84 -5.33
C VAL A 68 -2.26 -0.07 -5.29
N ILE A 69 -2.45 -1.38 -5.12
CA ILE A 69 -1.36 -2.36 -5.12
C ILE A 69 -0.58 -2.31 -6.44
N ARG A 70 -1.29 -2.27 -7.58
CA ARG A 70 -0.63 -2.19 -8.89
C ARG A 70 0.20 -0.93 -9.01
N GLN A 71 -0.38 0.22 -8.68
CA GLN A 71 0.31 1.52 -8.74
C GLN A 71 1.52 1.56 -7.80
N ASN A 72 1.40 1.06 -6.57
CA ASN A 72 2.49 1.02 -5.61
C ASN A 72 3.63 0.11 -6.11
N LYS A 73 3.33 -1.03 -6.75
CA LYS A 73 4.35 -1.92 -7.33
C LYS A 73 5.13 -1.27 -8.47
N GLU A 74 4.46 -0.50 -9.32
CA GLU A 74 5.10 0.21 -10.45
C GLU A 74 6.12 1.25 -9.96
N ILE A 75 5.86 1.93 -8.84
CA ILE A 75 6.73 2.98 -8.30
C ILE A 75 7.73 2.51 -7.25
N ALA A 76 7.58 1.28 -6.75
CA ALA A 76 8.39 0.75 -5.66
C ALA A 76 9.88 0.64 -6.00
N ASN A 77 10.21 0.43 -7.26
CA ASN A 77 11.58 0.26 -7.75
C ASN A 77 12.32 -0.94 -7.14
N ILE A 78 11.60 -2.04 -6.84
CA ILE A 78 12.21 -3.29 -6.36
C ILE A 78 12.98 -3.92 -7.53
N PRO A 79 14.24 -4.37 -7.32
CA PRO A 79 15.00 -5.06 -8.36
C PRO A 79 14.23 -6.29 -8.90
N GLU A 80 14.30 -6.50 -10.23
CA GLU A 80 13.48 -7.50 -10.93
C GLU A 80 13.60 -8.90 -10.34
N HIS A 81 14.82 -9.31 -9.98
CA HIS A 81 15.10 -10.63 -9.39
C HIS A 81 14.50 -10.82 -7.98
N TYR A 82 14.05 -9.75 -7.32
CA TYR A 82 13.37 -9.81 -6.02
C TYR A 82 11.85 -9.64 -6.11
N LEU A 83 11.27 -9.43 -7.28
CA LEU A 83 9.82 -9.25 -7.42
C LEU A 83 9.01 -10.47 -6.94
N SER A 84 9.60 -11.68 -7.01
CA SER A 84 8.99 -12.93 -6.54
C SER A 84 9.39 -13.32 -5.12
N ALA A 85 10.20 -12.51 -4.42
CA ALA A 85 10.65 -12.82 -3.07
C ALA A 85 9.47 -12.90 -2.09
N ASP A 86 9.38 -13.99 -1.35
CA ASP A 86 8.31 -14.28 -0.39
C ASP A 86 8.86 -14.77 0.94
N MET A 87 8.16 -14.46 2.04
CA MET A 87 8.53 -14.89 3.39
C MET A 87 8.53 -16.41 3.58
N ALA A 88 7.90 -17.18 2.70
CA ALA A 88 7.97 -18.64 2.71
C ALA A 88 9.37 -19.15 2.35
N MET A 89 10.08 -18.41 1.48
CA MET A 89 11.42 -18.75 0.99
C MET A 89 12.54 -18.43 1.98
N VAL A 90 12.28 -17.69 3.05
CA VAL A 90 13.28 -17.40 4.09
C VAL A 90 13.51 -18.67 4.92
N GLU A 91 14.71 -19.21 4.86
CA GLU A 91 15.05 -20.48 5.53
C GLU A 91 15.31 -20.30 7.03
N SER A 92 16.05 -19.26 7.40
CA SER A 92 16.41 -18.98 8.79
C SER A 92 15.19 -18.61 9.64
N SER A 93 15.02 -19.30 10.78
CA SER A 93 13.86 -19.17 11.65
C SER A 93 13.74 -17.78 12.27
N GLU A 94 14.84 -17.19 12.73
CA GLU A 94 14.85 -15.92 13.44
C GLU A 94 14.56 -14.73 12.50
N PRO A 95 15.26 -14.53 11.37
CA PRO A 95 14.90 -13.51 10.38
C PRO A 95 13.47 -13.66 9.86
N LYS A 96 13.01 -14.89 9.65
CA LYS A 96 11.64 -15.18 9.25
C LYS A 96 10.61 -14.72 10.29
N ARG A 97 10.89 -14.98 11.57
CA ARG A 97 10.06 -14.57 12.70
C ARG A 97 9.98 -13.04 12.79
N ILE A 98 11.13 -12.37 12.70
CA ILE A 98 11.22 -10.90 12.74
C ILE A 98 10.44 -10.29 11.57
N GLY A 99 10.68 -10.74 10.34
CA GLY A 99 10.00 -10.23 9.14
C GLY A 99 8.50 -10.42 9.20
N ARG A 100 8.01 -11.60 9.59
CA ARG A 100 6.57 -11.86 9.75
C ARG A 100 5.94 -10.98 10.83
N ASN A 101 6.62 -10.80 11.96
CA ASN A 101 6.14 -9.93 13.02
C ASN A 101 6.09 -8.47 12.58
N TYR A 102 7.09 -8.00 11.85
CA TYR A 102 7.14 -6.65 11.30
C TYR A 102 5.98 -6.42 10.32
N ILE A 103 5.77 -7.30 9.36
CA ILE A 103 4.67 -7.23 8.40
C ILE A 103 3.30 -7.20 9.11
N LYS A 104 3.09 -8.10 10.05
CA LYS A 104 1.82 -8.22 10.80
C LYS A 104 1.47 -6.98 11.61
N ASN A 105 2.49 -6.31 12.14
CA ASN A 105 2.31 -5.19 13.06
C ASN A 105 2.71 -3.84 12.45
N PHE A 106 2.93 -3.75 11.14
CA PHE A 106 3.47 -2.57 10.47
C PHE A 106 2.76 -1.27 10.86
N GLU A 107 1.44 -1.23 10.79
CA GLU A 107 0.65 -0.05 11.16
C GLU A 107 0.81 0.33 12.64
N LYS A 108 0.96 -0.67 13.54
CA LYS A 108 1.10 -0.44 14.99
C LYS A 108 2.51 -0.01 15.37
N LEU A 109 3.52 -0.45 14.61
CA LEU A 109 4.92 -0.09 14.82
C LEU A 109 5.21 1.36 14.44
N GLY A 110 4.39 1.96 13.59
CA GLY A 110 4.48 3.37 13.21
C GLY A 110 5.84 3.72 12.62
N ARG A 111 6.68 4.44 13.39
CA ARG A 111 8.01 4.89 12.97
C ARG A 111 9.14 3.86 13.11
N ILE A 112 8.88 2.69 13.70
CA ILE A 112 9.92 1.70 13.96
C ILE A 112 10.34 1.04 12.65
N GLY A 113 11.61 1.16 12.30
CA GLY A 113 12.25 0.53 11.16
C GLY A 113 13.02 -0.74 11.53
N LEU A 114 13.77 -1.29 10.58
CA LEU A 114 14.67 -2.41 10.78
C LEU A 114 16.06 -2.05 10.24
N LEU A 115 17.09 -2.37 11.00
CA LEU A 115 18.47 -2.41 10.53
C LEU A 115 18.88 -3.88 10.37
N LEU A 116 19.19 -4.27 9.14
CA LEU A 116 19.63 -5.61 8.79
C LEU A 116 21.14 -5.56 8.49
N TYR A 117 21.94 -6.03 9.39
CA TYR A 117 23.40 -5.98 9.31
C TYR A 117 24.03 -7.37 9.37
N GLY A 118 25.29 -7.49 8.96
CA GLY A 118 26.08 -8.71 8.98
C GLY A 118 26.76 -9.00 7.64
N ASP A 119 27.45 -10.13 7.53
CA ASP A 119 28.29 -10.48 6.39
C ASP A 119 27.53 -10.58 5.06
N VAL A 120 28.27 -10.46 3.97
CA VAL A 120 27.75 -10.67 2.61
C VAL A 120 27.15 -12.07 2.48
N GLY A 121 26.02 -12.20 1.78
CA GLY A 121 25.38 -13.49 1.53
C GLY A 121 24.45 -13.99 2.64
N THR A 122 24.28 -13.27 3.76
CA THR A 122 23.41 -13.69 4.88
C THR A 122 21.90 -13.48 4.62
N GLY A 123 21.51 -12.98 3.44
CA GLY A 123 20.10 -12.85 3.04
C GLY A 123 19.40 -11.56 3.49
N LYS A 124 20.14 -10.53 3.91
CA LYS A 124 19.57 -9.23 4.36
C LYS A 124 18.67 -8.58 3.31
N THR A 125 19.22 -8.36 2.12
CA THR A 125 18.50 -7.79 0.98
C THR A 125 17.29 -8.64 0.59
N PHE A 126 17.44 -9.97 0.60
CA PHE A 126 16.33 -10.89 0.33
C PHE A 126 15.21 -10.76 1.36
N LEU A 127 15.54 -10.69 2.65
CA LEU A 127 14.56 -10.48 3.72
C LEU A 127 13.84 -9.13 3.57
N ALA A 128 14.58 -8.05 3.26
CA ALA A 128 14.00 -6.73 2.99
C ALA A 128 13.01 -6.79 1.81
N ALA A 129 13.36 -7.52 0.74
CA ALA A 129 12.50 -7.72 -0.42
C ALA A 129 11.23 -8.53 -0.09
N CYS A 130 11.34 -9.59 0.72
CA CYS A 130 10.18 -10.35 1.18
C CYS A 130 9.21 -9.47 1.98
N ILE A 131 9.74 -8.62 2.87
CA ILE A 131 8.93 -7.68 3.66
C ILE A 131 8.27 -6.65 2.73
N ALA A 132 9.02 -6.07 1.79
CA ALA A 132 8.52 -5.11 0.81
C ALA A 132 7.35 -5.66 0.00
N ASN A 133 7.53 -6.84 -0.60
CA ASN A 133 6.49 -7.48 -1.41
C ASN A 133 5.23 -7.79 -0.59
N ALA A 134 5.39 -8.27 0.64
CA ALA A 134 4.26 -8.55 1.52
C ALA A 134 3.47 -7.28 1.87
N LEU A 135 4.14 -6.17 2.18
CA LEU A 135 3.52 -4.89 2.48
C LEU A 135 2.87 -4.25 1.25
N LEU A 136 3.51 -4.31 0.08
CA LEU A 136 2.91 -3.89 -1.20
C LEU A 136 1.60 -4.63 -1.49
N ASN A 137 1.55 -5.94 -1.23
CA ASN A 137 0.33 -6.75 -1.40
C ASN A 137 -0.78 -6.38 -0.39
N GLN A 138 -0.45 -5.67 0.68
CA GLN A 138 -1.43 -5.09 1.62
C GLN A 138 -1.84 -3.65 1.25
N GLY A 139 -1.26 -3.09 0.18
CA GLY A 139 -1.55 -1.73 -0.29
C GLY A 139 -0.66 -0.65 0.33
N VAL A 140 0.35 -1.03 1.13
CA VAL A 140 1.35 -0.11 1.68
C VAL A 140 2.24 0.40 0.55
N SER A 141 2.53 1.68 0.52
CA SER A 141 3.47 2.25 -0.45
C SER A 141 4.92 2.03 0.01
N VAL A 142 5.73 1.44 -0.88
CA VAL A 142 7.13 1.14 -0.62
C VAL A 142 8.01 1.82 -1.66
N LYS A 143 9.18 2.31 -1.26
CA LYS A 143 10.23 2.76 -2.17
C LYS A 143 11.52 2.04 -1.84
N TRP A 144 12.18 1.51 -2.89
CA TRP A 144 13.46 0.83 -2.80
C TRP A 144 14.54 1.65 -3.50
N LEU A 145 15.67 1.86 -2.84
CA LEU A 145 16.85 2.51 -3.38
C LEU A 145 18.10 1.85 -2.78
N THR A 146 19.17 1.80 -3.55
CA THR A 146 20.51 1.56 -2.97
C THR A 146 21.10 2.87 -2.49
N ALA A 147 22.02 2.81 -1.51
CA ALA A 147 22.75 4.00 -1.05
C ALA A 147 23.49 4.68 -2.22
N MET A 148 24.05 3.91 -3.14
CA MET A 148 24.73 4.43 -4.34
C MET A 148 23.76 5.19 -5.25
N GLN A 149 22.53 4.69 -5.48
CA GLN A 149 21.53 5.39 -6.29
C GLN A 149 21.13 6.76 -5.70
N ILE A 150 21.11 6.88 -4.38
CA ILE A 150 20.82 8.15 -3.70
C ILE A 150 21.91 9.17 -4.03
N VAL A 151 23.17 8.76 -3.95
CA VAL A 151 24.33 9.62 -4.22
C VAL A 151 24.42 9.99 -5.70
N GLU A 152 24.37 9.01 -6.60
CA GLU A 152 24.47 9.24 -8.04
C GLU A 152 23.44 10.25 -8.53
N ARG A 153 22.17 10.05 -8.17
CA ARG A 153 21.11 10.96 -8.59
C ARG A 153 21.30 12.38 -8.05
N SER A 154 21.83 12.52 -6.84
CA SER A 154 22.06 13.84 -6.26
C SER A 154 23.13 14.67 -6.98
N CYS A 155 24.03 14.02 -7.73
CA CYS A 155 25.07 14.70 -8.51
C CYS A 155 24.54 15.38 -9.77
N PHE A 156 23.39 14.94 -10.30
CA PHE A 156 22.87 15.41 -11.59
C PHE A 156 21.72 16.41 -11.46
N TYR A 157 21.19 16.63 -10.26
CA TYR A 157 20.03 17.48 -10.04
C TYR A 157 20.43 18.89 -9.58
N SER A 158 19.73 19.91 -10.08
CA SER A 158 19.67 21.22 -9.46
C SER A 158 19.05 21.13 -8.06
N GLU A 159 19.18 22.15 -7.24
CA GLU A 159 18.60 22.16 -5.88
C GLU A 159 17.09 21.92 -5.87
N SER A 160 16.35 22.50 -6.82
CA SER A 160 14.90 22.32 -6.92
C SER A 160 14.51 20.89 -7.33
N GLU A 161 15.22 20.31 -8.31
CA GLU A 161 15.02 18.94 -8.74
C GLU A 161 15.39 17.93 -7.64
N TYR A 162 16.47 18.22 -6.90
CA TYR A 162 16.84 17.38 -5.75
C TYR A 162 15.81 17.43 -4.63
N ALA A 163 15.23 18.59 -4.35
CA ALA A 163 14.16 18.72 -3.36
C ALA A 163 12.89 17.96 -3.78
N GLU A 164 12.54 17.95 -5.06
CA GLU A 164 11.43 17.15 -5.59
C GLU A 164 11.72 15.66 -5.54
N TYR A 165 12.92 15.25 -5.96
CA TYR A 165 13.38 13.88 -5.86
C TYR A 165 13.33 13.38 -4.40
N THR A 166 13.90 14.13 -3.45
CA THR A 166 13.89 13.79 -2.03
C THR A 166 12.46 13.61 -1.51
N ARG A 167 11.54 14.50 -1.89
CA ARG A 167 10.11 14.34 -1.55
C ARG A 167 9.52 13.04 -2.12
N SER A 168 9.83 12.73 -3.38
CA SER A 168 9.31 11.53 -4.04
C SER A 168 9.75 10.22 -3.39
N ILE A 169 10.98 10.16 -2.87
CA ILE A 169 11.55 8.98 -2.21
C ILE A 169 11.23 8.92 -0.72
N THR A 170 10.91 10.07 -0.10
CA THR A 170 10.52 10.12 1.32
C THR A 170 9.00 10.07 1.54
N ALA A 171 8.18 10.27 0.52
CA ALA A 171 6.72 10.21 0.61
C ALA A 171 6.16 8.83 0.94
N PRO A 172 6.63 7.69 0.37
CA PRO A 172 6.10 6.36 0.63
C PRO A 172 6.05 5.99 2.11
N ASP A 173 5.18 5.07 2.48
CA ASP A 173 5.01 4.62 3.86
C ASP A 173 6.25 3.91 4.39
N LEU A 174 6.91 3.10 3.55
CA LEU A 174 8.18 2.43 3.86
C LEU A 174 9.25 2.82 2.84
N LEU A 175 10.44 3.18 3.33
CA LEU A 175 11.64 3.34 2.52
C LEU A 175 12.62 2.21 2.80
N ILE A 176 13.15 1.58 1.75
CA ILE A 176 14.24 0.60 1.86
C ILE A 176 15.49 1.24 1.29
N ILE A 177 16.55 1.28 2.10
CA ILE A 177 17.90 1.69 1.71
C ILE A 177 18.77 0.43 1.73
N ASP A 178 19.10 -0.05 0.55
CA ASP A 178 19.87 -1.29 0.39
C ASP A 178 21.36 -0.99 0.21
N ASP A 179 22.21 -1.85 0.79
CA ASP A 179 23.65 -1.77 0.74
C ASP A 179 24.23 -0.43 1.24
N LEU A 180 23.78 0.03 2.42
CA LEU A 180 24.37 1.19 3.07
C LEU A 180 25.84 0.91 3.40
N GLY A 181 26.73 1.84 3.02
CA GLY A 181 28.19 1.74 3.15
C GLY A 181 28.89 1.20 1.90
N ALA A 182 28.15 0.84 0.85
CA ALA A 182 28.71 0.53 -0.47
C ALA A 182 28.99 1.78 -1.32
N GLU A 183 28.41 2.93 -0.94
CA GLU A 183 28.71 4.22 -1.55
C GLU A 183 30.17 4.59 -1.29
N ARG A 184 30.82 5.25 -2.27
CA ARG A 184 32.18 5.74 -2.10
C ARG A 184 32.19 6.71 -0.93
N GLY A 185 33.03 6.45 0.08
CA GLY A 185 33.13 7.22 1.33
C GLY A 185 33.63 8.65 1.13
N THR A 186 32.91 9.44 0.36
CA THR A 186 33.13 10.89 0.24
C THR A 186 32.20 11.60 1.24
N ASP A 187 32.65 12.73 1.80
CA ASP A 187 31.81 13.53 2.69
C ASP A 187 30.49 13.91 2.06
N PHE A 188 30.47 14.16 0.74
CA PHE A 188 29.28 14.43 -0.03
C PHE A 188 28.27 13.24 -0.03
N ALA A 189 28.76 12.01 -0.21
CA ALA A 189 27.92 10.82 -0.19
C ALA A 189 27.26 10.62 1.17
N LEU A 190 28.05 10.75 2.24
CA LEU A 190 27.57 10.66 3.62
C LEU A 190 26.52 11.73 3.92
N GLU A 191 26.77 12.98 3.53
CA GLU A 191 25.84 14.10 3.72
C GLU A 191 24.48 13.82 3.05
N ARG A 192 24.48 13.29 1.81
CA ARG A 192 23.23 13.00 1.07
C ARG A 192 22.42 11.88 1.70
N VAL A 193 23.06 10.81 2.10
CA VAL A 193 22.39 9.70 2.79
C VAL A 193 21.87 10.16 4.15
N HIS A 194 22.69 10.89 4.93
CA HIS A 194 22.30 11.43 6.22
C HIS A 194 21.09 12.35 6.13
N SER A 195 21.10 13.31 5.20
CA SER A 195 19.97 14.21 4.95
C SER A 195 18.67 13.47 4.65
N LEU A 196 18.73 12.37 3.88
CA LEU A 196 17.58 11.53 3.58
C LEU A 196 17.06 10.82 4.83
N VAL A 197 17.97 10.22 5.60
CA VAL A 197 17.65 9.54 6.86
C VAL A 197 16.98 10.50 7.85
N ASP A 198 17.54 11.70 8.03
CA ASP A 198 16.99 12.74 8.91
C ASP A 198 15.61 13.19 8.46
N THR A 199 15.38 13.33 7.16
CA THR A 199 14.07 13.68 6.60
C THR A 199 13.02 12.60 6.96
N ARG A 200 13.40 11.33 6.89
CA ARG A 200 12.50 10.21 7.23
C ARG A 200 12.22 10.16 8.73
N ILE A 201 13.26 10.33 9.57
CA ILE A 201 13.12 10.36 11.03
C ILE A 201 12.20 11.51 11.44
N SER A 202 12.43 12.71 10.89
CA SER A 202 11.61 13.90 11.15
C SER A 202 10.15 13.73 10.72
N ALA A 203 9.91 12.98 9.64
CA ALA A 203 8.57 12.64 9.17
C ALA A 203 7.90 11.49 9.97
N ASN A 204 8.59 10.90 10.97
CA ASN A 204 8.14 9.72 11.71
C ASN A 204 7.77 8.53 10.81
N LYS A 205 8.49 8.34 9.69
CA LYS A 205 8.23 7.26 8.74
C LYS A 205 9.30 6.16 8.84
N PRO A 206 8.91 4.87 8.86
CA PRO A 206 9.84 3.75 9.03
C PRO A 206 10.75 3.57 7.82
N MET A 207 11.92 3.01 8.07
CA MET A 207 12.89 2.58 7.07
C MET A 207 13.36 1.15 7.34
N ILE A 208 13.71 0.42 6.29
CA ILE A 208 14.52 -0.78 6.39
C ILE A 208 15.86 -0.44 5.74
N VAL A 209 16.93 -0.65 6.49
CA VAL A 209 18.30 -0.42 6.01
C VAL A 209 19.03 -1.74 6.02
N THR A 210 19.72 -2.08 4.92
CA THR A 210 20.65 -3.20 4.88
C THR A 210 22.08 -2.69 4.79
N THR A 211 22.99 -3.36 5.47
CA THR A 211 24.43 -2.98 5.47
C THR A 211 25.31 -4.19 5.75
N ASN A 212 26.54 -4.13 5.24
CA ASN A 212 27.60 -5.07 5.58
C ASN A 212 28.56 -4.53 6.66
N ILE A 213 28.34 -3.30 7.11
CA ILE A 213 29.14 -2.67 8.20
C ILE A 213 28.68 -3.25 9.53
N ASP A 214 29.62 -3.57 10.40
CA ASP A 214 29.31 -4.00 11.76
C ASP A 214 28.74 -2.81 12.55
N ILE A 215 27.76 -3.08 13.44
CA ILE A 215 27.18 -2.04 14.30
C ILE A 215 28.22 -1.37 15.21
N THR A 216 29.28 -2.09 15.55
CA THR A 216 30.38 -1.55 16.38
C THR A 216 31.25 -0.53 15.63
N ASP A 217 31.18 -0.52 14.30
CA ASP A 217 31.98 0.35 13.41
C ASP A 217 31.12 1.51 12.83
N MET A 218 29.85 1.61 13.22
CA MET A 218 28.94 2.71 12.90
C MET A 218 28.98 3.81 13.96
#